data_37f7a2ab1cea4c6324080148921afa3d
#
_entry.id   37f7a2ab1cea4c6324080148921afa3d
#
_cell.length_a   1.000
_cell.length_b   1.000
_cell.length_c   1.000
_cell.angle_alpha   90.00
_cell.angle_beta   90.00
_cell.angle_gamma   90.00
#
_symmetry.space_group_name_H-M   'P 1'
#
loop_
_entity.id
_entity.type
_entity.pdbx_description
1 polymer ?
#
loop_
_entity_poly.entity_id
_entity_poly.type
_entity_poly.pdbx_seq_one_letter_code
_entity_poly.pdbx_strand_id
1 'polypeptide(L)'
;GLTLGNSLRRIMLSSLVGTAVSSIKIEGVLHEFSSIPGVKEDVTEIVMNIKQLSIKNNGNSVEPKEAHIDFVGEGVVRASDIQVDPDIEIINPDLVIAHLNGADSKLTMELTITNGRGYVSSEKNKRDDQPAGVIAIDSIYTPVERVNMAVQNTRVGQDTDFDKLTLDIFTNGTIEPDEALSLA
;
A
#
# COMPACT_ATOMS: atom_id res chain seq x y z
N GLY A 1 30.07 -6.86 -5.91
CA GLY A 1 29.19 -7.99 -5.71
C GLY A 1 28.25 -7.83 -4.56
N LEU A 2 28.52 -8.46 -3.43
CA LEU A 2 27.60 -8.52 -2.29
C LEU A 2 27.28 -7.14 -1.70
N THR A 3 28.28 -6.29 -1.56
CA THR A 3 28.11 -4.92 -1.01
C THR A 3 27.19 -4.07 -1.88
N LEU A 4 27.38 -4.11 -3.20
CA LEU A 4 26.51 -3.40 -4.13
C LEU A 4 25.08 -3.95 -4.07
N GLY A 5 24.93 -5.26 -4.06
CA GLY A 5 23.63 -5.91 -3.97
C GLY A 5 22.87 -5.54 -2.70
N ASN A 6 23.53 -5.54 -1.55
CA ASN A 6 22.95 -5.16 -0.26
C ASN A 6 22.53 -3.67 -0.25
N SER A 7 23.36 -2.80 -0.82
CA SER A 7 23.05 -1.37 -0.91
C SER A 7 21.81 -1.11 -1.78
N LEU A 8 21.76 -1.72 -2.96
CA LEU A 8 20.61 -1.60 -3.86
C LEU A 8 19.34 -2.16 -3.22
N ARG A 9 19.44 -3.33 -2.58
CA ARG A 9 18.30 -3.93 -1.89
C ARG A 9 17.73 -2.99 -0.81
N ARG A 10 18.62 -2.41 0.01
CA ARG A 10 18.21 -1.49 1.07
C ARG A 10 17.49 -0.25 0.51
N ILE A 11 18.04 0.33 -0.55
CA ILE A 11 17.45 1.52 -1.18
C ILE A 11 16.07 1.18 -1.77
N MET A 12 15.94 0.06 -2.49
CA MET A 12 14.68 -0.35 -3.08
C MET A 12 13.59 -0.62 -2.04
N LEU A 13 13.96 -1.13 -0.86
CA LEU A 13 13.00 -1.44 0.19
C LEU A 13 12.63 -0.25 1.07
N SER A 14 13.43 0.82 1.10
CA SER A 14 13.24 1.90 2.07
C SER A 14 13.19 3.30 1.49
N SER A 15 13.73 3.53 0.30
CA SER A 15 13.96 4.90 -0.20
C SER A 15 13.15 5.29 -1.43
N LEU A 16 12.48 4.34 -2.07
CA LEU A 16 11.61 4.65 -3.21
C LEU A 16 10.29 5.24 -2.74
N VAL A 17 9.82 6.24 -3.47
CA VAL A 17 8.53 6.89 -3.20
C VAL A 17 7.40 5.96 -3.63
N GLY A 18 6.39 5.86 -2.79
CA GLY A 18 5.17 5.14 -3.08
C GLY A 18 3.95 5.88 -2.55
N THR A 19 2.80 5.27 -2.72
CA THR A 19 1.51 5.84 -2.34
C THR A 19 0.74 4.81 -1.51
N ALA A 20 0.14 5.26 -0.42
CA ALA A 20 -0.61 4.39 0.48
C ALA A 20 -1.69 5.17 1.22
N VAL A 21 -2.57 4.44 1.89
CA VAL A 21 -3.56 5.03 2.79
C VAL A 21 -2.89 5.30 4.13
N SER A 22 -3.02 6.51 4.64
CA SER A 22 -2.47 6.91 5.95
C SER A 22 -3.52 6.91 7.05
N SER A 23 -4.77 7.13 6.70
CA SER A 23 -5.89 7.11 7.66
C SER A 23 -7.19 6.78 6.97
N ILE A 24 -8.15 6.30 7.75
CA ILE A 24 -9.52 6.04 7.31
C ILE A 24 -10.49 6.66 8.30
N LYS A 25 -11.70 6.93 7.83
CA LYS A 25 -12.82 7.33 8.67
C LYS A 25 -14.07 6.60 8.19
N ILE A 26 -14.68 5.85 9.09
CA ILE A 26 -15.89 5.07 8.80
C ILE A 26 -17.06 5.72 9.55
N GLU A 27 -18.14 5.99 8.83
CA GLU A 27 -19.35 6.54 9.42
C GLU A 27 -19.89 5.63 10.52
N GLY A 28 -20.13 6.19 11.71
CA GLY A 28 -20.63 5.45 12.86
C GLY A 28 -19.54 4.75 13.69
N VAL A 29 -18.28 4.91 13.34
CA VAL A 29 -17.16 4.27 14.03
C VAL A 29 -16.25 5.34 14.64
N LEU A 30 -15.89 5.17 15.90
CA LEU A 30 -15.03 6.11 16.62
C LEU A 30 -13.61 5.60 16.85
N HIS A 31 -13.40 4.29 16.80
CA HIS A 31 -12.08 3.68 17.02
C HIS A 31 -11.94 2.34 16.29
N GLU A 32 -10.70 1.87 16.20
CA GLU A 32 -10.32 0.67 15.45
C GLU A 32 -10.85 -0.66 16.00
N PHE A 33 -11.30 -0.69 17.22
CA PHE A 33 -11.83 -1.91 17.86
C PHE A 33 -13.34 -2.05 17.74
N SER A 34 -13.99 -1.15 17.00
CA SER A 34 -15.43 -1.18 16.79
C SER A 34 -15.82 -2.25 15.76
N SER A 35 -17.08 -2.64 15.80
CA SER A 35 -17.73 -3.40 14.74
C SER A 35 -18.74 -2.51 14.02
N ILE A 36 -19.12 -2.92 12.81
CA ILE A 36 -20.08 -2.18 11.99
C ILE A 36 -21.31 -3.06 11.79
N PRO A 37 -22.52 -2.57 12.11
CA PRO A 37 -23.73 -3.35 11.92
C PRO A 37 -23.88 -3.80 10.46
N GLY A 38 -24.14 -5.08 10.25
CA GLY A 38 -24.35 -5.65 8.92
C GLY A 38 -23.07 -5.90 8.12
N VAL A 39 -21.91 -5.67 8.68
CA VAL A 39 -20.61 -5.95 8.06
C VAL A 39 -19.97 -7.11 8.80
N LYS A 40 -19.53 -8.12 8.04
CA LYS A 40 -18.91 -9.33 8.59
C LYS A 40 -17.60 -9.02 9.31
N GLU A 41 -16.76 -8.22 8.66
CA GLU A 41 -15.45 -7.83 9.19
C GLU A 41 -15.60 -6.73 10.25
N ASP A 42 -14.81 -6.83 11.32
CA ASP A 42 -14.65 -5.71 12.23
C ASP A 42 -13.72 -4.64 11.63
N VAL A 43 -13.58 -3.51 12.30
CA VAL A 43 -12.74 -2.41 11.80
C VAL A 43 -11.29 -2.82 11.69
N THR A 44 -10.79 -3.64 12.61
CA THR A 44 -9.40 -4.14 12.56
C THR A 44 -9.15 -4.96 11.31
N GLU A 45 -10.07 -5.83 10.93
CA GLU A 45 -9.97 -6.64 9.71
C GLU A 45 -10.05 -5.76 8.46
N ILE A 46 -10.91 -4.75 8.45
CA ILE A 46 -11.02 -3.80 7.34
C ILE A 46 -9.69 -3.04 7.18
N VAL A 47 -9.08 -2.60 8.27
CA VAL A 47 -7.77 -1.93 8.24
C VAL A 47 -6.71 -2.86 7.64
N MET A 48 -6.69 -4.14 8.03
CA MET A 48 -5.76 -5.11 7.46
C MET A 48 -5.96 -5.29 5.96
N ASN A 49 -7.20 -5.27 5.50
CA ASN A 49 -7.51 -5.37 4.08
C ASN A 49 -7.08 -4.12 3.32
N ILE A 50 -7.33 -2.95 3.87
CA ILE A 50 -6.92 -1.65 3.29
C ILE A 50 -5.40 -1.57 3.11
N LYS A 51 -4.62 -2.12 4.04
CA LYS A 51 -3.16 -2.14 3.93
C LYS A 51 -2.66 -2.93 2.73
N GLN A 52 -3.45 -3.82 2.16
CA GLN A 52 -3.09 -4.63 1.00
C GLN A 52 -3.34 -3.91 -0.33
N LEU A 53 -3.91 -2.71 -0.31
CA LEU A 53 -4.12 -1.92 -1.53
C LEU A 53 -2.79 -1.57 -2.18
N SER A 54 -2.72 -1.77 -3.49
CA SER A 54 -1.61 -1.31 -4.34
C SER A 54 -2.08 -0.06 -5.08
N ILE A 55 -1.57 1.09 -4.69
CA ILE A 55 -2.04 2.39 -5.17
C ILE A 55 -0.91 3.07 -5.92
N LYS A 56 -1.24 3.56 -7.13
CA LYS A 56 -0.33 4.31 -7.97
C LYS A 56 -0.86 5.74 -8.12
N ASN A 57 0.00 6.72 -7.90
CA ASN A 57 -0.30 8.12 -8.13
C ASN A 57 0.35 8.54 -9.46
N ASN A 58 -0.47 8.77 -10.46
CA ASN A 58 -0.02 9.20 -11.80
C ASN A 58 0.11 10.72 -11.93
N GLY A 59 -0.33 11.47 -10.90
CA GLY A 59 -0.23 12.92 -10.87
C GLY A 59 1.10 13.40 -10.32
N ASN A 60 1.32 14.71 -10.42
CA ASN A 60 2.54 15.37 -9.91
C ASN A 60 2.34 16.01 -8.54
N SER A 61 1.13 16.00 -8.01
CA SER A 61 0.83 16.58 -6.71
C SER A 61 1.33 15.69 -5.58
N VAL A 62 1.97 16.30 -4.58
CA VAL A 62 2.39 15.64 -3.33
C VAL A 62 1.35 15.80 -2.22
N GLU A 63 0.27 16.52 -2.50
CA GLU A 63 -0.80 16.78 -1.54
C GLU A 63 -1.59 15.50 -1.23
N PRO A 64 -2.06 15.30 0.01
CA PRO A 64 -2.95 14.21 0.33
C PRO A 64 -4.22 14.25 -0.52
N LYS A 65 -4.70 13.09 -0.95
CA LYS A 65 -5.92 12.95 -1.73
C LYS A 65 -6.94 12.15 -0.94
N GLU A 66 -8.20 12.52 -1.07
CA GLU A 66 -9.30 11.83 -0.45
C GLU A 66 -9.91 10.82 -1.43
N ALA A 67 -10.21 9.63 -0.93
CA ALA A 67 -11.00 8.63 -1.63
C ALA A 67 -12.12 8.19 -0.71
N HIS A 68 -13.17 7.59 -1.27
CA HIS A 68 -14.29 7.17 -0.44
C HIS A 68 -14.97 5.92 -0.99
N ILE A 69 -15.60 5.19 -0.06
CA ILE A 69 -16.48 4.07 -0.36
C ILE A 69 -17.87 4.47 0.12
N ASP A 70 -18.87 4.23 -0.73
CA ASP A 70 -20.26 4.45 -0.40
C ASP A 70 -21.07 3.26 -0.94
N PHE A 71 -21.16 2.21 -0.13
CA PHE A 71 -21.76 0.94 -0.53
C PHE A 71 -23.01 0.66 0.31
N VAL A 72 -24.11 0.37 -0.34
CA VAL A 72 -25.42 0.10 0.30
C VAL A 72 -25.95 -1.24 -0.18
N GLY A 73 -26.47 -2.03 0.75
CA GLY A 73 -27.07 -3.31 0.46
C GLY A 73 -26.14 -4.49 0.70
N GLU A 74 -26.68 -5.69 0.45
CA GLU A 74 -25.90 -6.92 0.57
C GLU A 74 -24.89 -7.05 -0.56
N GLY A 75 -23.69 -7.50 -0.25
CA GLY A 75 -22.67 -7.72 -1.26
C GLY A 75 -21.25 -7.71 -0.72
N VAL A 76 -20.31 -7.79 -1.64
CA VAL A 76 -18.88 -7.76 -1.37
C VAL A 76 -18.32 -6.41 -1.79
N VAL A 77 -17.72 -5.71 -0.84
CA VAL A 77 -17.02 -4.44 -1.12
C VAL A 77 -15.59 -4.77 -1.52
N ARG A 78 -15.22 -4.35 -2.71
CA ARG A 78 -13.88 -4.57 -3.27
C ARG A 78 -13.15 -3.25 -3.46
N ALA A 79 -11.88 -3.32 -3.73
CA ALA A 79 -11.08 -2.12 -4.02
C ALA A 79 -11.64 -1.33 -5.20
N SER A 80 -12.27 -2.00 -6.18
CA SER A 80 -12.94 -1.34 -7.31
C SER A 80 -14.12 -0.46 -6.91
N ASP A 81 -14.68 -0.64 -5.70
CA ASP A 81 -15.76 0.20 -5.19
C ASP A 81 -15.26 1.51 -4.57
N ILE A 82 -13.95 1.69 -4.46
CA ILE A 82 -13.35 2.92 -3.95
C ILE A 82 -13.42 3.99 -5.04
N GLN A 83 -14.04 5.11 -4.74
CA GLN A 83 -14.08 6.27 -5.63
C GLN A 83 -12.83 7.09 -5.40
N VAL A 84 -12.01 7.24 -6.43
CA VAL A 84 -10.70 7.87 -6.37
C VAL A 84 -10.60 9.07 -7.30
N ASP A 85 -9.64 9.95 -6.99
CA ASP A 85 -9.23 11.03 -7.87
C ASP A 85 -8.73 10.44 -9.21
N PRO A 86 -8.93 11.13 -10.36
CA PRO A 86 -8.45 10.65 -11.66
C PRO A 86 -6.95 10.33 -11.72
N ASP A 87 -6.14 10.98 -10.90
CA ASP A 87 -4.70 10.71 -10.84
C ASP A 87 -4.34 9.44 -10.06
N ILE A 88 -5.28 8.90 -9.31
CA ILE A 88 -5.05 7.71 -8.48
C ILE A 88 -5.56 6.47 -9.22
N GLU A 89 -4.72 5.45 -9.27
CA GLU A 89 -5.04 4.16 -9.87
C GLU A 89 -4.86 3.05 -8.83
N ILE A 90 -5.86 2.20 -8.70
CA ILE A 90 -5.78 1.01 -7.85
C ILE A 90 -5.39 -0.17 -8.74
N ILE A 91 -4.24 -0.75 -8.46
CA ILE A 91 -3.64 -1.81 -9.29
C ILE A 91 -4.29 -3.18 -9.03
N ASN A 92 -4.82 -3.40 -7.82
CA ASN A 92 -5.48 -4.64 -7.41
C ASN A 92 -6.97 -4.42 -7.11
N PRO A 93 -7.80 -4.12 -8.12
CA PRO A 93 -9.21 -3.75 -7.91
C PRO A 93 -10.07 -4.89 -7.35
N ASP A 94 -9.63 -6.14 -7.48
CA ASP A 94 -10.37 -7.32 -6.98
C ASP A 94 -10.18 -7.59 -5.49
N LEU A 95 -9.31 -6.84 -4.83
CA LEU A 95 -9.07 -6.99 -3.40
C LEU A 95 -10.37 -6.82 -2.62
N VAL A 96 -10.71 -7.81 -1.81
CA VAL A 96 -11.90 -7.76 -0.94
C VAL A 96 -11.60 -6.92 0.29
N ILE A 97 -12.48 -5.97 0.57
CA ILE A 97 -12.37 -5.08 1.74
C ILE A 97 -13.33 -5.52 2.85
N ALA A 98 -14.57 -5.79 2.50
CA ALA A 98 -15.60 -6.16 3.46
C ALA A 98 -16.74 -6.93 2.81
N HIS A 99 -17.55 -7.60 3.64
CA HIS A 99 -18.77 -8.28 3.23
C HIS A 99 -19.96 -7.66 3.98
N LEU A 100 -20.97 -7.23 3.26
CA LEU A 100 -22.21 -6.70 3.82
C LEU A 100 -23.32 -7.76 3.74
N ASN A 101 -24.02 -7.98 4.85
CA ASN A 101 -24.88 -9.14 5.08
C ASN A 101 -26.37 -8.81 5.08
N GLY A 102 -26.82 -7.72 4.53
CA GLY A 102 -28.24 -7.43 4.52
C GLY A 102 -28.60 -6.26 3.61
N ALA A 103 -29.86 -6.21 3.21
CA ALA A 103 -30.36 -5.17 2.33
C ALA A 103 -30.23 -3.76 2.93
N ASP A 104 -30.25 -3.66 4.27
CA ASP A 104 -30.14 -2.39 5.00
C ASP A 104 -28.70 -2.11 5.43
N SER A 105 -27.75 -2.97 5.08
CA SER A 105 -26.35 -2.78 5.43
C SER A 105 -25.75 -1.66 4.61
N LYS A 106 -24.83 -0.92 5.22
CA LYS A 106 -24.19 0.23 4.59
C LYS A 106 -22.75 0.35 5.09
N LEU A 107 -21.85 0.67 4.18
CA LEU A 107 -20.48 1.02 4.52
C LEU A 107 -20.12 2.33 3.84
N THR A 108 -19.92 3.37 4.65
CA THR A 108 -19.48 4.68 4.19
C THR A 108 -18.13 4.96 4.83
N MET A 109 -17.10 5.10 4.00
CA MET A 109 -15.74 5.26 4.45
C MET A 109 -15.00 6.33 3.64
N GLU A 110 -14.21 7.14 4.33
CA GLU A 110 -13.25 8.04 3.70
C GLU A 110 -11.85 7.47 3.90
N LEU A 111 -11.03 7.56 2.87
CA LEU A 111 -9.62 7.14 2.91
C LEU A 111 -8.76 8.33 2.53
N THR A 112 -7.72 8.57 3.33
CA THR A 112 -6.72 9.59 3.02
C THR A 112 -5.51 8.92 2.42
N ILE A 113 -5.20 9.30 1.18
CA ILE A 113 -4.11 8.73 0.37
C ILE A 113 -2.96 9.71 0.34
N THR A 114 -1.78 9.24 0.72
CA THR A 114 -0.58 10.07 0.82
C THR A 114 0.60 9.42 0.11
N ASN A 115 1.58 10.23 -0.25
CA ASN A 115 2.86 9.76 -0.76
C ASN A 115 3.88 9.71 0.38
N GLY A 116 4.78 8.75 0.31
CA GLY A 116 5.83 8.59 1.31
C GLY A 116 6.88 7.59 0.89
N ARG A 117 7.72 7.17 1.81
CA ARG A 117 8.81 6.23 1.58
C ARG A 117 8.82 5.16 2.65
N GLY A 118 9.20 3.94 2.26
CA GLY A 118 9.35 2.85 3.18
C GLY A 118 8.06 2.48 3.91
N TYR A 119 8.16 2.39 5.21
CA TYR A 119 7.06 2.04 6.11
C TYR A 119 6.87 3.15 7.15
N VAL A 120 5.63 3.57 7.33
CA VAL A 120 5.27 4.55 8.36
C VAL A 120 4.18 3.93 9.24
N SER A 121 4.45 3.84 10.53
CA SER A 121 3.50 3.24 11.48
C SER A 121 2.28 4.14 11.71
N SER A 122 1.20 3.54 12.18
CA SER A 122 -0.02 4.26 12.56
C SER A 122 0.26 5.33 13.62
N GLU A 123 1.18 5.07 14.53
CA GLU A 123 1.58 6.04 15.57
C GLU A 123 2.15 7.32 14.96
N LYS A 124 2.95 7.20 13.90
CA LYS A 124 3.51 8.35 13.18
C LYS A 124 2.49 9.06 12.30
N ASN A 125 1.49 8.33 11.79
CA ASN A 125 0.40 8.91 11.00
C ASN A 125 -0.65 9.61 11.85
N LYS A 126 -0.65 9.35 13.14
CA LYS A 126 -1.61 9.96 14.06
C LYS A 126 -1.29 11.43 14.29
N ARG A 127 -2.32 12.28 14.16
CA ARG A 127 -2.23 13.71 14.38
C ARG A 127 -3.17 14.14 15.50
N ASP A 128 -2.72 15.08 16.33
CA ASP A 128 -3.53 15.61 17.44
C ASP A 128 -4.70 16.48 16.96
N ASP A 129 -4.60 17.04 15.75
CA ASP A 129 -5.60 17.94 15.16
C ASP A 129 -6.66 17.22 14.32
N GLN A 130 -6.62 15.90 14.25
CA GLN A 130 -7.60 15.13 13.47
C GLN A 130 -8.97 15.10 14.15
N PRO A 131 -10.07 15.15 13.36
CA PRO A 131 -11.42 14.98 13.90
C PRO A 131 -11.58 13.63 14.60
N ALA A 132 -12.55 13.57 15.51
CA ALA A 132 -12.93 12.31 16.14
C ALA A 132 -13.38 11.29 15.10
N GLY A 133 -12.97 10.04 15.27
CA GLY A 133 -13.31 8.95 14.37
C GLY A 133 -12.30 8.70 13.25
N VAL A 134 -11.33 9.57 13.07
CA VAL A 134 -10.23 9.31 12.14
C VAL A 134 -9.29 8.27 12.75
N ILE A 135 -9.06 7.20 12.01
CA ILE A 135 -8.22 6.08 12.42
C ILE A 135 -6.95 6.10 11.58
N ALA A 136 -5.82 6.40 12.21
CA ALA A 136 -4.51 6.30 11.56
C ALA A 136 -4.16 4.83 11.37
N ILE A 137 -3.61 4.49 10.22
CA ILE A 137 -3.19 3.12 9.91
C ILE A 137 -1.72 3.09 9.50
N ASP A 138 -1.13 1.91 9.59
CA ASP A 138 0.22 1.71 9.07
C ASP A 138 0.23 1.87 7.55
N SER A 139 1.21 2.62 7.03
CA SER A 139 1.34 2.87 5.60
C SER A 139 2.57 2.18 5.05
N ILE A 140 2.37 1.31 4.08
CA ILE A 140 3.44 0.62 3.36
C ILE A 140 3.60 1.35 2.02
N TYR A 141 4.55 2.29 1.98
CA TYR A 141 4.78 3.12 0.79
C TYR A 141 5.69 2.44 -0.23
N THR A 142 6.59 1.55 0.22
CA THR A 142 7.54 0.93 -0.69
C THR A 142 6.82 0.17 -1.81
N PRO A 143 7.12 0.48 -3.08
CA PRO A 143 6.56 -0.29 -4.20
C PRO A 143 7.25 -1.64 -4.40
N VAL A 144 8.37 -1.86 -3.74
CA VAL A 144 9.12 -3.12 -3.79
C VAL A 144 8.80 -3.94 -2.55
N GLU A 145 8.23 -5.13 -2.76
CA GLU A 145 7.82 -6.01 -1.68
C GLU A 145 8.96 -6.88 -1.18
N ARG A 146 9.80 -7.35 -2.11
CA ARG A 146 10.88 -8.27 -1.79
C ARG A 146 11.99 -8.18 -2.84
N VAL A 147 13.23 -8.32 -2.39
CA VAL A 147 14.41 -8.45 -3.24
C VAL A 147 15.19 -9.69 -2.82
N ASN A 148 15.32 -10.66 -3.73
CA ASN A 148 16.20 -11.81 -3.55
C ASN A 148 17.48 -11.55 -4.30
N MET A 149 18.60 -11.96 -3.73
CA MET A 149 19.92 -11.64 -4.23
C MET A 149 20.78 -12.89 -4.27
N ALA A 150 21.51 -13.05 -5.36
CA ALA A 150 22.52 -14.10 -5.52
C ALA A 150 23.77 -13.52 -6.16
N VAL A 151 24.92 -13.91 -5.65
CA VAL A 151 26.23 -13.53 -6.17
C VAL A 151 26.96 -14.79 -6.62
N GLN A 152 27.45 -14.79 -7.85
CA GLN A 152 28.19 -15.90 -8.43
C GLN A 152 29.49 -15.41 -9.05
N ASN A 153 30.55 -16.19 -8.89
CA ASN A 153 31.81 -15.91 -9.60
C ASN A 153 31.61 -16.30 -11.08
N THR A 154 31.93 -15.36 -11.96
CA THR A 154 31.83 -15.54 -13.40
C THR A 154 33.19 -15.49 -14.03
N ARG A 155 33.49 -16.45 -14.92
CA ARG A 155 34.70 -16.48 -15.72
C ARG A 155 34.48 -15.80 -17.06
N VAL A 156 35.26 -14.77 -17.35
CA VAL A 156 35.28 -14.13 -18.68
C VAL A 156 36.67 -14.36 -19.29
N GLY A 157 36.73 -15.21 -20.32
CA GLY A 157 37.99 -15.67 -20.88
C GLY A 157 38.84 -16.43 -19.86
N GLN A 158 40.07 -15.96 -19.57
CA GLN A 158 40.96 -16.53 -18.55
C GLN A 158 40.86 -15.78 -17.22
N ASP A 159 40.06 -14.72 -17.16
CA ASP A 159 39.92 -13.91 -15.96
C ASP A 159 38.76 -14.45 -15.11
N THR A 160 39.02 -14.70 -13.82
CA THR A 160 38.06 -15.25 -12.88
C THR A 160 37.60 -14.26 -11.82
N ASP A 161 38.00 -12.98 -11.95
CA ASP A 161 37.76 -11.95 -10.93
C ASP A 161 36.44 -11.23 -11.07
N PHE A 162 35.53 -11.70 -11.93
CA PHE A 162 34.20 -11.11 -12.15
C PHE A 162 33.12 -11.80 -11.35
N ASP A 163 32.35 -11.00 -10.63
CA ASP A 163 31.16 -11.45 -9.93
C ASP A 163 29.90 -11.18 -10.77
N LYS A 164 29.00 -12.15 -10.79
CA LYS A 164 27.65 -11.95 -11.34
C LYS A 164 26.70 -11.72 -10.21
N LEU A 165 26.06 -10.54 -10.20
CA LEU A 165 25.00 -10.18 -9.26
C LEU A 165 23.64 -10.40 -9.92
N THR A 166 22.82 -11.25 -9.32
CA THR A 166 21.43 -11.48 -9.76
C THR A 166 20.48 -10.95 -8.71
N LEU A 167 19.54 -10.10 -9.13
CA LEU A 167 18.51 -9.55 -8.27
C LEU A 167 17.14 -9.98 -8.80
N ASP A 168 16.36 -10.64 -7.94
CA ASP A 168 14.96 -10.91 -8.18
C ASP A 168 14.13 -9.88 -7.40
N ILE A 169 13.48 -8.97 -8.12
CA ILE A 169 12.75 -7.86 -7.55
C ILE A 169 11.26 -8.10 -7.70
N PHE A 170 10.55 -8.14 -6.58
CA PHE A 170 9.09 -8.33 -6.53
C PHE A 170 8.43 -7.00 -6.14
N THR A 171 7.58 -6.47 -7.01
CA THR A 171 6.89 -5.21 -6.78
C THR A 171 5.41 -5.43 -6.49
N ASN A 172 4.75 -4.39 -6.00
CA ASN A 172 3.30 -4.40 -5.78
C ASN A 172 2.48 -4.11 -7.04
N GLY A 173 3.13 -4.04 -8.21
CA GLY A 173 2.49 -3.78 -9.50
C GLY A 173 2.43 -2.29 -9.88
N THR A 174 2.80 -1.38 -8.99
CA THR A 174 2.79 0.07 -9.26
C THR A 174 4.02 0.53 -10.03
N ILE A 175 5.07 -0.26 -10.02
CA ILE A 175 6.35 0.03 -10.65
C ILE A 175 6.90 -1.27 -11.25
N GLU A 176 7.61 -1.16 -12.37
CA GLU A 176 8.33 -2.31 -12.94
C GLU A 176 9.63 -2.54 -12.20
N PRO A 177 10.12 -3.82 -12.10
CA PRO A 177 11.39 -4.10 -11.44
C PRO A 177 12.57 -3.33 -11.99
N ASP A 178 12.64 -3.15 -13.30
CA ASP A 178 13.71 -2.39 -13.96
C ASP A 178 13.69 -0.92 -13.54
N GLU A 179 12.51 -0.33 -13.42
CA GLU A 179 12.34 1.03 -12.95
C GLU A 179 12.76 1.18 -11.49
N ALA A 180 12.41 0.23 -10.64
CA ALA A 180 12.82 0.22 -9.24
C ALA A 180 14.36 0.21 -9.11
N LEU A 181 15.01 -0.61 -9.92
CA LEU A 181 16.47 -0.69 -9.94
C LEU A 181 17.11 0.61 -10.44
N SER A 182 16.52 1.24 -11.45
CA SER A 182 17.03 2.51 -12.01
C SER A 182 16.93 3.67 -11.04
N LEU A 183 15.91 3.68 -10.19
CA LEU A 183 15.69 4.72 -9.18
C LEU A 183 16.55 4.51 -7.92
N ALA A 184 17.10 3.33 -7.75
CA ALA A 184 17.90 2.98 -6.58
C ALA A 184 19.36 3.50 -6.60
#